data_ea41ff4c1ab646e650f2a407d14a63c2
#
_entry.id   ea41ff4c1ab646e650f2a407d14a63c2
#
_cell.length_a   1.000
_cell.length_b   1.000
_cell.length_c   1.000
_cell.angle_alpha   90.00
_cell.angle_beta   90.00
_cell.angle_gamma   90.00
#
_symmetry.space_group_name_H-M   'P 1'
#
loop_
_entity.id
_entity.type
_entity.pdbx_description
1 polymer ?
#
loop_
_entity_poly.entity_id
_entity_poly.type
_entity_poly.pdbx_seq_one_letter_code
_entity_poly.pdbx_strand_id
1 'polypeptide(L)'
;ALGDSKTPFIFLAASSTSNIAVDILFVTAFKMGVAGVAWATFLCQGVSCILAILVVLRRLAGVKTERRAAIFSWRLLGKISVIAIPSILQQSFISVGNIIIQSVINSFGASVIAGYSASVKLNNLVITSFTTLGNGISNYTAQNIGAQKMERVKEGFRAGLKLVWILCLPLFLA
;
A
#
# COMPACT_ATOMS: atom_id res chain seq x y z
N ALA A 1 -1.69 12.83 3.67
CA ALA A 1 -1.44 14.26 3.53
C ALA A 1 -2.15 15.10 4.60
N LEU A 2 -3.30 14.67 5.10
CA LEU A 2 -4.09 15.39 6.14
C LEU A 2 -3.65 15.05 7.59
N GLY A 3 -2.55 14.32 7.78
CA GLY A 3 -2.03 13.95 9.11
C GLY A 3 -2.83 12.90 9.88
N ASP A 4 -3.92 12.41 9.31
CA ASP A 4 -4.74 11.36 9.93
C ASP A 4 -4.42 10.00 9.33
N SER A 5 -3.64 9.21 10.05
CA SER A 5 -3.36 7.81 9.73
C SER A 5 -4.31 6.83 10.41
N LYS A 6 -5.05 7.27 11.46
CA LYS A 6 -5.94 6.39 12.23
C LYS A 6 -7.18 6.01 11.44
N THR A 7 -7.82 6.96 10.77
CA THR A 7 -9.06 6.73 10.01
C THR A 7 -8.86 5.71 8.88
N PRO A 8 -7.85 5.85 7.99
CA PRO A 8 -7.58 4.82 6.96
C PRO A 8 -7.25 3.46 7.56
N PHE A 9 -6.50 3.43 8.67
CA PHE A 9 -6.16 2.17 9.35
C PHE A 9 -7.39 1.45 9.87
N ILE A 10 -8.32 2.17 10.54
CA ILE A 10 -9.56 1.60 11.06
C ILE A 10 -10.42 1.04 9.92
N PHE A 11 -10.55 1.79 8.80
CA PHE A 11 -11.30 1.29 7.64
C PHE A 11 -10.66 0.05 7.03
N LEU A 12 -9.33 0.02 6.91
CA LEU A 12 -8.62 -1.14 6.37
C LEU A 12 -8.78 -2.36 7.29
N ALA A 13 -8.62 -2.18 8.59
CA ALA A 13 -8.78 -3.24 9.58
C ALA A 13 -10.22 -3.78 9.60
N ALA A 14 -11.22 -2.89 9.62
CA ALA A 14 -12.62 -3.26 9.57
C ALA A 14 -12.98 -3.99 8.27
N SER A 15 -12.49 -3.49 7.12
CA SER A 15 -12.69 -4.13 5.82
C SER A 15 -12.07 -5.52 5.75
N SER A 16 -10.83 -5.68 6.23
CA SER A 16 -10.15 -6.98 6.24
C SER A 16 -10.86 -7.98 7.15
N THR A 17 -11.30 -7.55 8.32
CA THR A 17 -12.05 -8.42 9.25
C THR A 17 -13.41 -8.80 8.67
N SER A 18 -14.14 -7.84 8.10
CA SER A 18 -15.41 -8.10 7.42
C SER A 18 -15.24 -9.02 6.21
N ASN A 19 -14.15 -8.85 5.45
CA ASN A 19 -13.85 -9.71 4.31
C ASN A 19 -13.72 -11.18 4.73
N ILE A 20 -12.99 -11.49 5.81
CA ILE A 20 -12.86 -12.85 6.32
C ILE A 20 -14.23 -13.44 6.68
N ALA A 21 -15.09 -12.68 7.35
CA ALA A 21 -16.43 -13.13 7.73
C ALA A 21 -17.32 -13.39 6.50
N VAL A 22 -17.27 -12.50 5.50
CA VAL A 22 -18.04 -12.63 4.25
C VAL A 22 -17.51 -13.76 3.38
N ASP A 23 -16.18 -13.97 3.34
CA ASP A 23 -15.55 -15.11 2.65
C ASP A 23 -16.08 -16.44 3.21
N ILE A 24 -16.05 -16.59 4.54
CA ILE A 24 -16.58 -17.78 5.20
C ILE A 24 -18.04 -17.97 4.86
N LEU A 25 -18.85 -16.91 4.95
CA LEU A 25 -20.28 -16.97 4.63
C LEU A 25 -20.53 -17.42 3.19
N PHE A 26 -19.83 -16.85 2.22
CA PHE A 26 -20.04 -17.15 0.79
C PHE A 26 -19.55 -18.55 0.42
N VAL A 27 -18.50 -19.03 1.06
CA VAL A 27 -17.98 -20.37 0.81
C VAL A 27 -18.83 -21.43 1.51
N THR A 28 -19.23 -21.21 2.76
CA THR A 28 -19.94 -22.24 3.56
C THR A 28 -21.45 -22.22 3.34
N ALA A 29 -22.10 -21.05 3.44
CA ALA A 29 -23.57 -20.95 3.34
C ALA A 29 -24.04 -20.95 1.88
N PHE A 30 -23.39 -20.17 1.01
CA PHE A 30 -23.77 -20.07 -0.41
C PHE A 30 -23.10 -21.11 -1.31
N LYS A 31 -22.11 -21.87 -0.79
CA LYS A 31 -21.36 -22.90 -1.53
C LYS A 31 -20.75 -22.41 -2.87
N MET A 32 -20.42 -21.13 -2.94
CA MET A 32 -19.91 -20.50 -4.17
C MET A 32 -18.45 -20.82 -4.49
N GLY A 33 -17.72 -21.48 -3.57
CA GLY A 33 -16.32 -21.82 -3.76
C GLY A 33 -15.44 -20.59 -4.03
N VAL A 34 -14.55 -20.69 -5.02
CA VAL A 34 -13.60 -19.61 -5.37
C VAL A 34 -14.30 -18.32 -5.85
N ALA A 35 -15.42 -18.46 -6.55
CA ALA A 35 -16.22 -17.31 -6.99
C ALA A 35 -16.78 -16.52 -5.79
N GLY A 36 -17.17 -17.23 -4.70
CA GLY A 36 -17.62 -16.59 -3.47
C GLY A 36 -16.57 -15.71 -2.82
N VAL A 37 -15.33 -16.18 -2.73
CA VAL A 37 -14.19 -15.41 -2.21
C VAL A 37 -13.94 -14.15 -3.05
N ALA A 38 -13.98 -14.29 -4.38
CA ALA A 38 -13.81 -13.14 -5.29
C ALA A 38 -14.91 -12.08 -5.09
N TRP A 39 -16.17 -12.50 -4.99
CA TRP A 39 -17.29 -11.58 -4.73
C TRP A 39 -17.23 -10.94 -3.35
N ALA A 40 -16.88 -11.69 -2.31
CA ALA A 40 -16.72 -11.16 -0.96
C ALA A 40 -15.62 -10.07 -0.92
N THR A 41 -14.48 -10.34 -1.54
CA THR A 41 -13.38 -9.35 -1.64
C THR A 41 -13.82 -8.11 -2.41
N PHE A 42 -14.50 -8.28 -3.55
CA PHE A 42 -15.00 -7.15 -4.36
C PHE A 42 -15.97 -6.27 -3.57
N LEU A 43 -16.94 -6.87 -2.89
CA LEU A 43 -17.95 -6.15 -2.10
C LEU A 43 -17.31 -5.42 -0.91
N CYS A 44 -16.47 -6.09 -0.12
CA CYS A 44 -15.84 -5.50 1.04
C CYS A 44 -14.89 -4.35 0.66
N GLN A 45 -14.12 -4.51 -0.41
CA GLN A 45 -13.25 -3.46 -0.93
C GLN A 45 -14.05 -2.30 -1.54
N GLY A 46 -15.13 -2.59 -2.27
CA GLY A 46 -16.02 -1.59 -2.83
C GLY A 46 -16.66 -0.71 -1.76
N VAL A 47 -17.23 -1.31 -0.72
CA VAL A 47 -17.81 -0.58 0.41
C VAL A 47 -16.75 0.28 1.12
N SER A 48 -15.58 -0.29 1.38
CA SER A 48 -14.47 0.46 2.00
C SER A 48 -14.01 1.65 1.17
N CYS A 49 -13.95 1.49 -0.15
CA CYS A 49 -13.60 2.57 -1.08
C CYS A 49 -14.63 3.70 -1.01
N ILE A 50 -15.92 3.37 -1.07
CA ILE A 50 -17.00 4.37 -0.98
C ILE A 50 -16.94 5.12 0.35
N LEU A 51 -16.80 4.41 1.47
CA LEU A 51 -16.68 5.02 2.79
C LEU A 51 -15.44 5.92 2.90
N ALA A 52 -14.30 5.48 2.38
CA ALA A 52 -13.08 6.29 2.34
C ALA A 52 -13.27 7.58 1.53
N ILE A 53 -13.89 7.50 0.35
CA ILE A 53 -14.21 8.67 -0.48
C ILE A 53 -15.12 9.64 0.28
N LEU A 54 -16.19 9.15 0.91
CA LEU A 54 -17.13 10.00 1.68
C LEU A 54 -16.44 10.72 2.82
N VAL A 55 -15.54 10.04 3.56
CA VAL A 55 -14.76 10.66 4.63
C VAL A 55 -13.81 11.72 4.10
N VAL A 56 -13.10 11.44 3.00
CA VAL A 56 -12.21 12.41 2.37
C VAL A 56 -12.99 13.63 1.89
N LEU A 57 -14.13 13.43 1.22
CA LEU A 57 -14.97 14.54 0.75
C LEU A 57 -15.49 15.40 1.91
N ARG A 58 -15.97 14.77 3.01
CA ARG A 58 -16.41 15.50 4.21
C ARG A 58 -15.28 16.32 4.84
N ARG A 59 -14.07 15.78 4.89
CA ARG A 59 -12.90 16.49 5.43
C ARG A 59 -12.46 17.63 4.54
N LEU A 60 -12.47 17.44 3.21
CA LEU A 60 -12.14 18.48 2.25
C LEU A 60 -13.17 19.62 2.28
N ALA A 61 -14.45 19.31 2.48
CA ALA A 61 -15.49 20.31 2.63
C ALA A 61 -15.30 21.21 3.88
N GLY A 62 -14.62 20.69 4.92
CA GLY A 62 -14.27 21.48 6.13
C GLY A 62 -13.05 22.38 5.96
N VAL A 63 -12.28 22.23 4.90
CA VAL A 63 -11.09 23.06 4.62
C VAL A 63 -11.53 24.33 3.89
N LYS A 64 -11.52 25.47 4.59
CA LYS A 64 -11.78 26.77 3.96
C LYS A 64 -10.64 27.10 3.00
N THR A 65 -10.91 27.06 1.72
CA THR A 65 -9.96 27.46 0.68
C THR A 65 -10.33 28.87 0.20
N GLU A 66 -9.46 29.83 0.40
CA GLU A 66 -9.67 31.22 -0.03
C GLU A 66 -9.75 31.38 -1.56
N ARG A 67 -9.19 30.45 -2.31
CA ARG A 67 -9.26 30.43 -3.77
C ARG A 67 -9.87 29.12 -4.25
N ARG A 68 -10.85 29.19 -5.14
CA ARG A 68 -11.33 28.02 -5.88
C ARG A 68 -10.15 27.43 -6.67
N ALA A 69 -9.70 26.26 -6.26
CA ALA A 69 -8.68 25.55 -7.01
C ALA A 69 -9.22 25.21 -8.41
N ALA A 70 -8.40 25.40 -9.45
CA ALA A 70 -8.76 24.96 -10.78
C ALA A 70 -8.94 23.44 -10.76
N ILE A 71 -10.02 22.94 -11.38
CA ILE A 71 -10.36 21.52 -11.45
C ILE A 71 -9.23 20.72 -12.11
N PHE A 72 -8.49 21.35 -13.02
CA PHE A 72 -7.37 20.74 -13.73
C PHE A 72 -6.25 21.75 -13.94
N SER A 73 -4.99 21.32 -13.76
CA SER A 73 -3.79 22.13 -13.98
C SER A 73 -2.71 21.33 -14.72
N TRP A 74 -2.43 21.71 -15.95
CA TRP A 74 -1.35 21.13 -16.77
C TRP A 74 0.01 21.23 -16.09
N ARG A 75 0.25 22.32 -15.38
CA ARG A 75 1.51 22.53 -14.65
C ARG A 75 1.70 21.52 -13.51
N LEU A 76 0.64 21.20 -12.78
CA LEU A 76 0.69 20.18 -11.72
C LEU A 76 0.81 18.78 -12.32
N LEU A 77 0.08 18.51 -13.40
CA LEU A 77 0.19 17.24 -14.12
C LEU A 77 1.63 17.01 -14.59
N GLY A 78 2.27 18.01 -15.20
CA GLY A 78 3.67 17.90 -15.64
C GLY A 78 4.62 17.58 -14.48
N LYS A 79 4.46 18.23 -13.31
CA LYS A 79 5.28 17.94 -12.13
C LYS A 79 5.06 16.51 -11.59
N ILE A 80 3.83 16.05 -11.60
CA ILE A 80 3.50 14.68 -11.17
C ILE A 80 4.06 13.67 -12.17
N SER A 81 3.94 13.92 -13.47
CA SER A 81 4.42 13.02 -14.53
C SER A 81 5.93 12.80 -14.48
N VAL A 82 6.71 13.84 -14.19
CA VAL A 82 8.18 13.72 -14.03
C VAL A 82 8.57 12.70 -12.95
N ILE A 83 7.76 12.56 -11.91
CA ILE A 83 8.01 11.60 -10.82
C ILE A 83 7.32 10.26 -11.13
N ALA A 84 6.11 10.30 -11.67
CA ALA A 84 5.30 9.12 -11.91
C ALA A 84 5.84 8.25 -13.04
N ILE A 85 6.28 8.84 -14.16
CA ILE A 85 6.76 8.08 -15.33
C ILE A 85 7.97 7.19 -14.99
N PRO A 86 9.06 7.70 -14.37
CA PRO A 86 10.16 6.84 -13.96
C PRO A 86 9.73 5.74 -12.98
N SER A 87 8.84 6.04 -12.04
CA SER A 87 8.34 5.06 -11.07
C SER A 87 7.52 3.96 -11.74
N ILE A 88 6.69 4.31 -12.72
CA ILE A 88 5.90 3.36 -13.51
C ILE A 88 6.83 2.46 -14.31
N LEU A 89 7.83 3.02 -15.00
CA LEU A 89 8.80 2.25 -15.76
C LEU A 89 9.58 1.29 -14.86
N GLN A 90 10.06 1.74 -13.72
CA GLN A 90 10.74 0.91 -12.73
C GLN A 90 9.85 -0.27 -12.30
N GLN A 91 8.60 -0.01 -11.95
CA GLN A 91 7.67 -1.07 -11.52
C GLN A 91 7.34 -2.03 -12.65
N SER A 92 7.24 -1.52 -13.88
CA SER A 92 7.01 -2.36 -15.07
C SER A 92 8.18 -3.32 -15.33
N PHE A 93 9.42 -2.85 -15.25
CA PHE A 93 10.59 -3.73 -15.40
C PHE A 93 10.66 -4.81 -14.33
N ILE A 94 10.36 -4.47 -13.07
CA ILE A 94 10.28 -5.47 -11.99
C ILE A 94 9.19 -6.50 -12.29
N SER A 95 8.02 -6.08 -12.75
CA SER A 95 6.90 -6.97 -13.06
C SER A 95 7.24 -7.91 -14.23
N VAL A 96 7.85 -7.40 -15.29
CA VAL A 96 8.31 -8.21 -16.44
C VAL A 96 9.36 -9.22 -15.98
N GLY A 97 10.34 -8.80 -15.15
CA GLY A 97 11.33 -9.69 -14.57
C GLY A 97 10.68 -10.84 -13.78
N ASN A 98 9.69 -10.54 -12.96
CA ASN A 98 8.96 -11.54 -12.19
C ASN A 98 8.19 -12.52 -13.09
N ILE A 99 7.62 -12.07 -14.21
CA ILE A 99 6.93 -12.93 -15.18
C ILE A 99 7.94 -13.91 -15.83
N ILE A 100 9.10 -13.42 -16.23
CA ILE A 100 10.16 -14.25 -16.82
C ILE A 100 10.62 -15.31 -15.82
N ILE A 101 10.92 -14.90 -14.57
CA ILE A 101 11.33 -15.84 -13.51
C ILE A 101 10.24 -16.88 -13.28
N GLN A 102 8.98 -16.46 -13.18
CA GLN A 102 7.86 -17.39 -12.97
C GLN A 102 7.71 -18.37 -14.13
N SER A 103 7.93 -17.93 -15.37
CA SER A 103 7.89 -18.81 -16.55
C SER A 103 8.98 -19.88 -16.48
N VAL A 104 10.19 -19.50 -16.11
CA VAL A 104 11.30 -20.45 -15.94
C VAL A 104 11.02 -21.44 -14.81
N ILE A 105 10.52 -20.96 -13.66
CA ILE A 105 10.22 -21.82 -12.51
C ILE A 105 9.11 -22.82 -12.83
N ASN A 106 8.13 -22.43 -13.63
CA ASN A 106 7.06 -23.33 -14.05
C ASN A 106 7.57 -24.55 -14.85
N SER A 107 8.75 -24.46 -15.48
CA SER A 107 9.35 -25.57 -16.21
C SER A 107 9.96 -26.66 -15.31
N PHE A 108 10.21 -26.37 -14.03
CA PHE A 108 10.85 -27.29 -13.09
C PHE A 108 9.90 -28.22 -12.33
N GLY A 109 8.59 -28.09 -12.53
CA GLY A 109 7.57 -28.95 -11.93
C GLY A 109 7.00 -28.46 -10.61
N ALA A 110 5.94 -29.11 -10.15
CA ALA A 110 5.08 -28.65 -9.07
C ALA A 110 5.79 -28.46 -7.71
N SER A 111 6.75 -29.33 -7.39
CA SER A 111 7.49 -29.25 -6.13
C SER A 111 8.34 -27.97 -6.04
N VAL A 112 9.03 -27.61 -7.13
CA VAL A 112 9.84 -26.40 -7.21
C VAL A 112 8.96 -25.16 -7.18
N ILE A 113 7.82 -25.17 -7.87
CA ILE A 113 6.83 -24.08 -7.85
C ILE A 113 6.33 -23.83 -6.43
N ALA A 114 6.01 -24.88 -5.67
CA ALA A 114 5.54 -24.76 -4.29
C ALA A 114 6.62 -24.14 -3.38
N GLY A 115 7.85 -24.60 -3.45
CA GLY A 115 8.97 -24.05 -2.68
C GLY A 115 9.27 -22.60 -3.02
N TYR A 116 9.30 -22.26 -4.31
CA TYR A 116 9.48 -20.89 -4.77
C TYR A 116 8.36 -19.97 -4.29
N SER A 117 7.12 -20.41 -4.41
CA SER A 117 5.96 -19.63 -3.96
C SER A 117 5.98 -19.35 -2.46
N ALA A 118 6.42 -20.31 -1.64
CA ALA A 118 6.62 -20.12 -0.23
C ALA A 118 7.72 -19.08 0.05
N SER A 119 8.87 -19.19 -0.60
CA SER A 119 9.98 -18.25 -0.48
C SER A 119 9.58 -16.83 -0.90
N VAL A 120 8.85 -16.68 -2.00
CA VAL A 120 8.35 -15.37 -2.47
C VAL A 120 7.39 -14.75 -1.45
N LYS A 121 6.52 -15.54 -0.82
CA LYS A 121 5.61 -15.03 0.22
C LYS A 121 6.37 -14.49 1.43
N LEU A 122 7.39 -15.20 1.90
CA LEU A 122 8.26 -14.76 2.99
C LEU A 122 9.03 -13.48 2.61
N ASN A 123 9.64 -13.48 1.42
CA ASN A 123 10.35 -12.31 0.91
C ASN A 123 9.44 -11.08 0.79
N ASN A 124 8.22 -11.26 0.28
CA ASN A 124 7.24 -10.17 0.18
C ASN A 124 6.82 -9.61 1.56
N LEU A 125 6.73 -10.44 2.59
CA LEU A 125 6.46 -9.99 3.95
C LEU A 125 7.56 -9.02 4.43
N VAL A 126 8.81 -9.37 4.19
CA VAL A 126 9.98 -8.54 4.54
C VAL A 126 9.98 -7.25 3.73
N ILE A 127 9.89 -7.35 2.40
CA ILE A 127 9.88 -6.19 1.49
C ILE A 127 8.72 -5.23 1.84
N THR A 128 7.52 -5.74 2.08
CA THR A 128 6.36 -4.92 2.43
C THR A 128 6.58 -4.17 3.74
N SER A 129 7.22 -4.79 4.73
CA SER A 129 7.55 -4.14 6.00
C SER A 129 8.49 -2.95 5.79
N PHE A 130 9.56 -3.11 4.99
CA PHE A 130 10.49 -2.02 4.69
C PHE A 130 9.88 -0.93 3.81
N THR A 131 9.11 -1.30 2.79
CA THR A 131 8.45 -0.31 1.92
C THR A 131 7.41 0.51 2.68
N THR A 132 6.67 -0.11 3.59
CA THR A 132 5.70 0.60 4.44
C THR A 132 6.41 1.59 5.37
N LEU A 133 7.54 1.19 5.97
CA LEU A 133 8.35 2.08 6.79
C LEU A 133 8.92 3.25 5.96
N GLY A 134 9.43 2.96 4.77
CA GLY A 134 9.91 3.98 3.82
C GLY A 134 8.83 4.98 3.45
N ASN A 135 7.62 4.52 3.14
CA ASN A 135 6.47 5.37 2.87
C ASN A 135 6.08 6.23 4.08
N GLY A 136 6.16 5.67 5.30
CA GLY A 136 5.92 6.42 6.54
C GLY A 136 6.92 7.57 6.72
N ILE A 137 8.21 7.30 6.54
CA ILE A 137 9.27 8.31 6.62
C ILE A 137 9.11 9.37 5.54
N SER A 138 8.79 8.96 4.31
CA SER A 138 8.55 9.88 3.18
C SER A 138 7.38 10.82 3.45
N ASN A 139 6.27 10.32 3.93
CA ASN A 139 5.10 11.12 4.30
C ASN A 139 5.40 12.10 5.44
N TYR A 140 6.10 11.63 6.47
CA TYR A 140 6.53 12.48 7.58
C TYR A 140 7.44 13.60 7.12
N THR A 141 8.42 13.28 6.27
CA THR A 141 9.36 14.23 5.67
C THR A 141 8.62 15.27 4.84
N ALA A 142 7.72 14.84 3.94
CA ALA A 142 6.96 15.73 3.09
C ALA A 142 6.10 16.73 3.90
N GLN A 143 5.46 16.28 4.99
CA GLN A 143 4.67 17.15 5.87
C GLN A 143 5.53 18.18 6.60
N ASN A 144 6.70 17.78 7.10
CA ASN A 144 7.59 18.68 7.84
C ASN A 144 8.33 19.66 6.91
N ILE A 145 8.67 19.27 5.68
CA ILE A 145 9.18 20.20 4.65
C ILE A 145 8.10 21.23 4.30
N GLY A 146 6.86 20.79 4.07
CA GLY A 146 5.74 21.69 3.80
C GLY A 146 5.46 22.68 4.95
N ALA A 147 5.74 22.29 6.18
CA ALA A 147 5.65 23.12 7.38
C ALA A 147 6.93 23.93 7.68
N GLN A 148 7.95 23.86 6.82
CA GLN A 148 9.28 24.50 6.97
C GLN A 148 10.02 24.10 8.27
N LYS A 149 9.77 22.90 8.82
CA LYS A 149 10.36 22.41 10.07
C LYS A 149 11.53 21.43 9.77
N MET A 150 12.63 21.95 9.25
CA MET A 150 13.77 21.14 8.79
C MET A 150 14.45 20.33 9.90
N GLU A 151 14.47 20.82 11.15
CA GLU A 151 15.03 20.05 12.29
C GLU A 151 14.25 18.76 12.51
N ARG A 152 12.90 18.80 12.43
CA ARG A 152 12.06 17.60 12.55
C ARG A 152 12.29 16.61 11.40
N VAL A 153 12.64 17.08 10.21
CA VAL A 153 13.00 16.20 9.09
C VAL A 153 14.23 15.37 9.42
N LYS A 154 15.27 16.02 9.99
CA LYS A 154 16.51 15.34 10.41
C LYS A 154 16.25 14.32 11.53
N GLU A 155 15.47 14.71 12.53
CA GLU A 155 15.08 13.83 13.63
C GLU A 155 14.27 12.61 13.14
N GLY A 156 13.28 12.85 12.28
CA GLY A 156 12.47 11.79 11.69
C GLY A 156 13.26 10.82 10.84
N PHE A 157 14.22 11.32 10.06
CA PHE A 157 15.12 10.47 9.29
C PHE A 157 16.00 9.58 10.19
N ARG A 158 16.59 10.15 11.26
CA ARG A 158 17.37 9.39 12.24
C ARG A 158 16.52 8.34 12.96
N ALA A 159 15.30 8.71 13.35
CA ALA A 159 14.36 7.77 13.97
C ALA A 159 13.99 6.64 13.02
N GLY A 160 13.74 6.96 11.75
CA GLY A 160 13.47 5.99 10.70
C GLY A 160 14.61 5.00 10.50
N LEU A 161 15.85 5.49 10.43
CA LEU A 161 17.05 4.63 10.36
C LEU A 161 17.14 3.67 11.55
N LYS A 162 16.90 4.16 12.78
CA LYS A 162 16.89 3.31 13.98
C LYS A 162 15.82 2.21 13.88
N LEU A 163 14.62 2.54 13.39
CA LEU A 163 13.55 1.56 13.19
C LEU A 163 13.94 0.51 12.14
N VAL A 164 14.58 0.91 11.05
CA VAL A 164 15.11 -0.05 10.05
C VAL A 164 16.09 -1.00 10.69
N TRP A 165 17.05 -0.51 11.48
CA TRP A 165 18.02 -1.37 12.20
C TRP A 165 17.35 -2.34 13.16
N ILE A 166 16.36 -1.88 13.93
CA ILE A 166 15.61 -2.72 14.87
C ILE A 166 14.85 -3.84 14.13
N LEU A 167 14.32 -3.56 12.93
CA LEU A 167 13.65 -4.57 12.10
C LEU A 167 14.64 -5.52 11.40
N CYS A 168 15.81 -5.03 11.01
CA CYS A 168 16.82 -5.83 10.33
C CYS A 168 17.49 -6.85 11.28
N LEU A 169 17.83 -6.43 12.49
CA LEU A 169 18.57 -7.27 13.44
C LEU A 169 17.93 -8.65 13.67
N PRO A 170 16.64 -8.78 14.00
CA PRO A 170 16.03 -10.09 14.19
C PRO A 170 15.92 -10.90 12.88
N LEU A 171 15.83 -10.25 11.72
CA LEU A 171 15.77 -10.93 10.42
C LEU A 171 17.13 -11.51 9.98
N PHE A 172 18.25 -10.95 10.48
CA PHE A 172 19.58 -11.49 10.23
C PHE A 172 19.97 -12.60 11.22
N LEU A 173 19.28 -12.68 12.36
CA LEU A 173 19.55 -13.66 13.41
C LEU A 173 18.64 -14.91 13.31
N ALA A 174 17.59 -14.88 12.48
CA ALA A 174 16.66 -15.96 12.24
C ALA A 174 17.03 -16.77 11.00
#